data_31ae03a849436745d6b50a08f192b6ac
#
_entry.id   31ae03a849436745d6b50a08f192b6ac
#
_cell.length_a   1.000
_cell.length_b   1.000
_cell.length_c   1.000
_cell.angle_alpha   90.00
_cell.angle_beta   90.00
_cell.angle_gamma   90.00
#
_symmetry.space_group_name_H-M   'P 1'
#
loop_
_entity.id
_entity.type
_entity.pdbx_description
1 polymer ?
#
loop_
_entity_poly.entity_id
_entity_poly.type
_entity_poly.pdbx_seq_one_letter_code
_entity_poly.pdbx_strand_id
1 'polypeptide(L)'
;MLNIQHFTKTYGEKRAVDDLSLHIAPGEIYGFIGHNGAGKTTTLKAAVGILQFDAGEITIGGHSIQTEPLACKQLLAYIPDNPDLYDFMSGIQYLNFIADVFGIPAAERWARIEPYADAFELTGDLGQPISAYSHGMKQKLAIIAAWIHDPKLIIMDEPFVGLDPKSTHVLEVAEKLCDKVAIIKGGRLIRSGTMEEVKGDDSLEDVFLELEDASC
;
A
#
# COMPACT_ATOMS: atom_id res chain seq x y z
N MET A 1 10.64 6.93 7.68
CA MET A 1 10.67 5.62 6.97
C MET A 1 10.51 5.81 5.47
N LEU A 2 9.42 6.38 4.99
CA LEU A 2 9.22 6.82 3.61
C LEU A 2 9.34 8.34 3.54
N ASN A 3 10.08 8.85 2.57
CA ASN A 3 10.18 10.28 2.32
C ASN A 3 10.01 10.54 0.82
N ILE A 4 9.04 11.37 0.48
CA ILE A 4 8.73 11.81 -0.87
C ILE A 4 8.97 13.32 -0.91
N GLN A 5 9.77 13.80 -1.86
CA GLN A 5 10.13 15.22 -1.99
C GLN A 5 9.88 15.69 -3.42
N HIS A 6 9.03 16.69 -3.56
CA HIS A 6 8.74 17.36 -4.84
C HIS A 6 8.38 16.40 -5.98
N PHE A 7 7.69 15.28 -5.64
CA PHE A 7 7.34 14.24 -6.58
C PHE A 7 6.34 14.75 -7.63
N THR A 8 6.70 14.61 -8.89
CA THR A 8 5.85 15.00 -10.02
C THR A 8 5.79 13.87 -11.05
N LYS A 9 4.58 13.58 -11.53
CA LYS A 9 4.32 12.62 -12.60
C LYS A 9 3.31 13.13 -13.60
N THR A 10 3.67 13.06 -14.89
CA THR A 10 2.85 13.49 -16.01
C THR A 10 2.63 12.33 -16.98
N TYR A 11 1.44 12.21 -17.52
CA TYR A 11 1.06 11.29 -18.59
C TYR A 11 0.57 12.10 -19.81
N GLY A 12 1.38 12.21 -20.85
CA GLY A 12 1.11 13.12 -21.96
C GLY A 12 0.99 14.57 -21.48
N GLU A 13 -0.14 15.19 -21.68
CA GLU A 13 -0.42 16.57 -21.21
C GLU A 13 -0.99 16.60 -19.76
N LYS A 14 -1.42 15.46 -19.22
CA LYS A 14 -2.05 15.41 -17.89
C LYS A 14 -1.00 15.23 -16.79
N ARG A 15 -0.86 16.21 -15.92
CA ARG A 15 -0.09 16.09 -14.70
C ARG A 15 -0.93 15.33 -13.66
N ALA A 16 -0.54 14.08 -13.42
CA ALA A 16 -1.26 13.17 -12.50
C ALA A 16 -0.88 13.42 -11.04
N VAL A 17 0.37 13.83 -10.78
CA VAL A 17 0.84 14.29 -9.47
C VAL A 17 1.74 15.50 -9.71
N ASP A 18 1.55 16.53 -8.90
CA ASP A 18 2.19 17.83 -9.04
C ASP A 18 2.80 18.28 -7.71
N ASP A 19 4.13 18.22 -7.63
CA ASP A 19 4.94 18.71 -6.49
C ASP A 19 4.53 18.15 -5.12
N LEU A 20 4.25 16.84 -5.05
CA LEU A 20 3.84 16.17 -3.83
C LEU A 20 5.05 15.90 -2.92
N SER A 21 4.95 16.38 -1.67
CA SER A 21 5.94 16.07 -0.63
C SER A 21 5.23 15.45 0.57
N LEU A 22 5.77 14.33 1.07
CA LEU A 22 5.19 13.54 2.17
C LEU A 22 6.29 12.84 2.96
N HIS A 23 6.18 12.86 4.28
CA HIS A 23 7.08 12.14 5.17
C HIS A 23 6.31 11.22 6.11
N ILE A 24 6.71 9.94 6.15
CA ILE A 24 6.15 8.92 7.05
C ILE A 24 7.29 8.39 7.94
N ALA A 25 7.13 8.55 9.26
CA ALA A 25 8.09 8.06 10.23
C ALA A 25 7.95 6.54 10.46
N PRO A 26 8.97 5.87 11.03
CA PRO A 26 8.83 4.49 11.47
C PRO A 26 7.74 4.33 12.52
N GLY A 27 6.92 3.27 12.41
CA GLY A 27 5.86 2.94 13.36
C GLY A 27 4.56 3.72 13.17
N GLU A 28 4.45 4.60 12.17
CA GLU A 28 3.22 5.33 11.85
C GLU A 28 2.32 4.52 10.90
N ILE A 29 1.03 4.50 11.18
CA ILE A 29 -0.02 4.08 10.25
C ILE A 29 -0.56 5.32 9.55
N TYR A 30 -0.35 5.39 8.24
CA TYR A 30 -0.60 6.58 7.46
C TYR A 30 -1.68 6.36 6.39
N GLY A 31 -2.79 7.10 6.48
CA GLY A 31 -3.88 7.10 5.50
C GLY A 31 -3.58 8.05 4.34
N PHE A 32 -3.60 7.56 3.10
CA PHE A 32 -3.42 8.37 1.90
C PHE A 32 -4.75 8.43 1.13
N ILE A 33 -5.49 9.52 1.30
CA ILE A 33 -6.90 9.66 0.96
C ILE A 33 -7.09 10.60 -0.23
N GLY A 34 -8.06 10.31 -1.08
CA GLY A 34 -8.44 11.12 -2.22
C GLY A 34 -9.44 10.37 -3.10
N HIS A 35 -10.19 11.07 -3.92
CA HIS A 35 -11.12 10.44 -4.87
C HIS A 35 -10.39 9.69 -6.00
N ASN A 36 -11.14 8.97 -6.82
CA ASN A 36 -10.60 8.26 -7.97
C ASN A 36 -9.98 9.24 -8.97
N GLY A 37 -8.74 8.94 -9.40
CA GLY A 37 -7.97 9.82 -10.27
C GLY A 37 -7.24 10.97 -9.59
N ALA A 38 -7.28 11.07 -8.25
CA ALA A 38 -6.54 12.10 -7.49
C ALA A 38 -5.01 11.94 -7.53
N GLY A 39 -4.48 10.80 -7.97
CA GLY A 39 -3.05 10.52 -8.04
C GLY A 39 -2.55 9.49 -7.02
N LYS A 40 -3.42 8.88 -6.21
CA LYS A 40 -3.06 7.91 -5.18
C LYS A 40 -2.23 6.75 -5.72
N THR A 41 -2.82 5.92 -6.58
CA THR A 41 -2.15 4.75 -7.18
C THR A 41 -0.88 5.12 -7.95
N THR A 42 -0.86 6.29 -8.60
CA THR A 42 0.36 6.83 -9.27
C THR A 42 1.47 7.06 -8.25
N THR A 43 1.16 7.69 -7.12
CA THR A 43 2.12 7.95 -6.04
C THR A 43 2.60 6.64 -5.40
N LEU A 44 1.68 5.71 -5.09
CA LEU A 44 2.04 4.42 -4.50
C LEU A 44 2.92 3.59 -5.45
N LYS A 45 2.58 3.50 -6.74
CA LYS A 45 3.39 2.79 -7.75
C LYS A 45 4.76 3.41 -7.96
N ALA A 46 4.89 4.73 -7.84
CA ALA A 46 6.20 5.39 -7.88
C ALA A 46 7.01 5.08 -6.60
N ALA A 47 6.37 5.14 -5.43
CA ALA A 47 7.00 4.84 -4.15
C ALA A 47 7.55 3.41 -4.07
N VAL A 48 6.89 2.44 -4.72
CA VAL A 48 7.37 1.04 -4.75
C VAL A 48 8.29 0.73 -5.94
N GLY A 49 8.62 1.75 -6.76
CA GLY A 49 9.54 1.60 -7.90
C GLY A 49 8.98 0.85 -9.11
N ILE A 50 7.65 0.72 -9.21
CA ILE A 50 6.97 0.16 -10.39
C ILE A 50 6.84 1.23 -11.49
N LEU A 51 6.69 2.49 -11.10
CA LEU A 51 6.47 3.61 -12.00
C LEU A 51 7.64 4.59 -11.96
N GLN A 52 8.19 4.91 -13.12
CA GLN A 52 9.15 6.01 -13.26
C GLN A 52 8.43 7.37 -13.21
N PHE A 53 9.08 8.37 -12.62
CA PHE A 53 8.53 9.71 -12.46
C PHE A 53 9.44 10.79 -13.05
N ASP A 54 8.90 11.99 -13.20
CA ASP A 54 9.51 13.03 -14.02
C ASP A 54 10.41 13.97 -13.18
N ALA A 55 10.03 14.21 -11.91
CA ALA A 55 10.80 15.04 -10.99
C ALA A 55 10.58 14.63 -9.53
N GLY A 56 11.47 15.07 -8.66
CA GLY A 56 11.46 14.81 -7.24
C GLY A 56 12.35 13.64 -6.82
N GLU A 57 12.24 13.27 -5.56
CA GLU A 57 12.98 12.16 -4.95
C GLU A 57 12.06 11.34 -4.05
N ILE A 58 12.25 10.03 -4.06
CA ILE A 58 11.56 9.11 -3.14
C ILE A 58 12.63 8.23 -2.49
N THR A 59 12.65 8.24 -1.15
CA THR A 59 13.56 7.40 -0.37
C THR A 59 12.81 6.52 0.63
N ILE A 60 13.30 5.29 0.82
CA ILE A 60 12.79 4.31 1.78
C ILE A 60 13.95 3.86 2.67
N GLY A 61 13.82 4.09 3.98
CA GLY A 61 14.90 3.77 4.93
C GLY A 61 16.21 4.50 4.64
N GLY A 62 16.16 5.64 3.93
CA GLY A 62 17.33 6.42 3.50
C GLY A 62 17.87 6.03 2.13
N HIS A 63 17.37 4.97 1.48
CA HIS A 63 17.78 4.54 0.14
C HIS A 63 16.88 5.17 -0.93
N SER A 64 17.47 5.65 -2.02
CA SER A 64 16.71 6.21 -3.15
C SER A 64 16.10 5.09 -4.00
N ILE A 65 14.80 5.22 -4.30
CA ILE A 65 14.10 4.24 -5.15
C ILE A 65 14.65 4.20 -6.59
N GLN A 66 15.29 5.29 -7.05
CA GLN A 66 15.84 5.38 -8.39
C GLN A 66 17.26 4.80 -8.48
N THR A 67 18.11 5.07 -7.49
CA THR A 67 19.53 4.67 -7.55
C THR A 67 19.84 3.40 -6.77
N GLU A 68 19.02 3.06 -5.75
CA GLU A 68 19.16 1.88 -4.89
C GLU A 68 17.88 1.04 -4.81
N PRO A 69 17.24 0.70 -5.94
CA PRO A 69 15.91 0.08 -5.95
C PRO A 69 15.87 -1.28 -5.24
N LEU A 70 16.95 -2.05 -5.26
CA LEU A 70 17.02 -3.35 -4.57
C LEU A 70 17.04 -3.19 -3.05
N ALA A 71 17.78 -2.21 -2.52
CA ALA A 71 17.78 -1.91 -1.10
C ALA A 71 16.39 -1.47 -0.63
N CYS A 72 15.71 -0.61 -1.39
CA CYS A 72 14.33 -0.23 -1.10
C CYS A 72 13.38 -1.43 -1.10
N LYS A 73 13.45 -2.32 -2.11
CA LYS A 73 12.58 -3.48 -2.24
C LYS A 73 12.76 -4.52 -1.13
N GLN A 74 13.93 -4.60 -0.53
CA GLN A 74 14.16 -5.45 0.65
C GLN A 74 13.47 -4.93 1.92
N LEU A 75 13.21 -3.62 1.98
CA LEU A 75 12.60 -2.96 3.13
C LEU A 75 11.08 -2.83 3.01
N LEU A 76 10.52 -2.96 1.81
CA LEU A 76 9.10 -2.69 1.56
C LEU A 76 8.33 -3.95 1.12
N ALA A 77 7.04 -3.95 1.48
CA ALA A 77 6.04 -4.82 0.86
C ALA A 77 4.96 -3.97 0.18
N TYR A 78 4.48 -4.42 -0.97
CA TYR A 78 3.38 -3.78 -1.70
C TYR A 78 2.25 -4.76 -1.93
N ILE A 79 1.05 -4.36 -1.53
CA ILE A 79 -0.18 -5.11 -1.73
C ILE A 79 -1.08 -4.26 -2.64
N PRO A 80 -1.23 -4.64 -3.92
CA PRO A 80 -2.14 -3.95 -4.85
C PRO A 80 -3.61 -4.25 -4.51
N ASP A 81 -4.52 -3.43 -5.06
CA ASP A 81 -5.97 -3.61 -4.99
C ASP A 81 -6.42 -4.98 -5.54
N ASN A 82 -5.80 -5.43 -6.61
CA ASN A 82 -6.04 -6.74 -7.21
C ASN A 82 -4.70 -7.48 -7.36
N PRO A 83 -4.38 -8.43 -6.45
CA PRO A 83 -3.13 -9.17 -6.52
C PRO A 83 -3.14 -10.15 -7.71
N ASP A 84 -2.22 -9.92 -8.65
CA ASP A 84 -1.98 -10.80 -9.79
C ASP A 84 -1.02 -11.92 -9.37
N LEU A 85 -1.59 -13.02 -8.86
CA LEU A 85 -0.85 -14.19 -8.37
C LEU A 85 -0.67 -15.21 -9.50
N TYR A 86 0.34 -16.08 -9.36
CA TYR A 86 0.61 -17.15 -10.33
C TYR A 86 -0.39 -18.29 -10.18
N ASP A 87 -1.50 -18.25 -10.91
CA ASP A 87 -2.63 -19.18 -10.83
C ASP A 87 -2.25 -20.67 -11.05
N PHE A 88 -1.13 -20.94 -11.72
CA PHE A 88 -0.61 -22.29 -11.96
C PHE A 88 0.15 -22.89 -10.76
N MET A 89 0.45 -22.08 -9.74
CA MET A 89 1.10 -22.55 -8.50
C MET A 89 0.06 -22.90 -7.45
N SER A 90 0.45 -23.74 -6.47
CA SER A 90 -0.27 -23.84 -5.21
C SER A 90 0.12 -22.67 -4.27
N GLY A 91 -0.72 -22.39 -3.27
CA GLY A 91 -0.44 -21.33 -2.29
C GLY A 91 0.94 -21.48 -1.65
N ILE A 92 1.27 -22.70 -1.20
CA ILE A 92 2.58 -22.96 -0.57
C ILE A 92 3.75 -22.82 -1.56
N GLN A 93 3.56 -23.20 -2.84
CA GLN A 93 4.59 -23.02 -3.86
C GLN A 93 4.85 -21.53 -4.11
N TYR A 94 3.79 -20.71 -4.16
CA TYR A 94 3.91 -19.27 -4.31
C TYR A 94 4.65 -18.64 -3.13
N LEU A 95 4.29 -18.99 -1.88
CA LEU A 95 4.98 -18.48 -0.69
C LEU A 95 6.47 -18.92 -0.66
N ASN A 96 6.79 -20.13 -1.07
CA ASN A 96 8.18 -20.57 -1.19
C ASN A 96 8.94 -19.82 -2.28
N PHE A 97 8.29 -19.53 -3.42
CA PHE A 97 8.87 -18.70 -4.48
C PHE A 97 9.21 -17.28 -3.98
N ILE A 98 8.29 -16.66 -3.25
CA ILE A 98 8.55 -15.34 -2.63
C ILE A 98 9.70 -15.44 -1.61
N ALA A 99 9.73 -16.50 -0.79
CA ALA A 99 10.82 -16.75 0.14
C ALA A 99 12.18 -16.88 -0.56
N ASP A 100 12.22 -17.53 -1.74
CA ASP A 100 13.44 -17.61 -2.58
C ASP A 100 13.89 -16.22 -3.05
N VAL A 101 12.96 -15.40 -3.51
CA VAL A 101 13.25 -14.02 -3.98
C VAL A 101 13.89 -13.17 -2.88
N PHE A 102 13.45 -13.35 -1.63
CA PHE A 102 14.00 -12.63 -0.47
C PHE A 102 15.14 -13.37 0.24
N GLY A 103 15.61 -14.51 -0.29
CA GLY A 103 16.72 -15.25 0.26
C GLY A 103 16.44 -15.92 1.62
N ILE A 104 15.18 -16.22 1.94
CA ILE A 104 14.79 -16.87 3.20
C ILE A 104 15.19 -18.36 3.13
N PRO A 105 16.05 -18.83 4.08
CA PRO A 105 16.46 -20.22 4.11
C PRO A 105 15.29 -21.20 4.24
N ALA A 106 15.33 -22.34 3.55
CA ALA A 106 14.24 -23.32 3.55
C ALA A 106 13.83 -23.76 4.97
N ALA A 107 14.79 -23.86 5.89
CA ALA A 107 14.54 -24.25 7.29
C ALA A 107 13.70 -23.22 8.08
N GLU A 108 13.67 -21.94 7.63
CA GLU A 108 12.97 -20.85 8.34
C GLU A 108 11.58 -20.56 7.75
N ARG A 109 11.32 -21.01 6.51
CA ARG A 109 10.13 -20.57 5.75
C ARG A 109 8.83 -20.89 6.46
N TRP A 110 8.67 -22.13 6.90
CA TRP A 110 7.43 -22.55 7.55
C TRP A 110 7.17 -21.75 8.84
N ALA A 111 8.18 -21.55 9.66
CA ALA A 111 8.06 -20.77 10.89
C ALA A 111 7.66 -19.29 10.64
N ARG A 112 7.94 -18.77 9.44
CA ARG A 112 7.50 -17.43 9.03
C ARG A 112 6.13 -17.42 8.36
N ILE A 113 5.74 -18.52 7.70
CA ILE A 113 4.46 -18.65 6.98
C ILE A 113 3.33 -19.02 7.94
N GLU A 114 3.55 -20.05 8.78
CA GLU A 114 2.52 -20.68 9.63
C GLU A 114 1.72 -19.67 10.48
N PRO A 115 2.33 -18.72 11.22
CA PRO A 115 1.57 -17.80 12.05
C PRO A 115 0.58 -16.93 11.26
N TYR A 116 0.95 -16.52 10.06
CA TYR A 116 0.08 -15.73 9.19
C TYR A 116 -0.97 -16.61 8.49
N ALA A 117 -0.58 -17.80 8.04
CA ALA A 117 -1.49 -18.74 7.40
C ALA A 117 -2.61 -19.17 8.37
N ASP A 118 -2.27 -19.40 9.64
CA ASP A 118 -3.24 -19.71 10.69
C ASP A 118 -4.13 -18.51 11.02
N ALA A 119 -3.54 -17.32 11.19
CA ALA A 119 -4.29 -16.10 11.49
C ALA A 119 -5.31 -15.73 10.41
N PHE A 120 -5.00 -16.03 9.14
CA PHE A 120 -5.90 -15.82 8.01
C PHE A 120 -6.76 -17.03 7.66
N GLU A 121 -6.67 -18.14 8.44
CA GLU A 121 -7.42 -19.38 8.23
C GLU A 121 -7.18 -19.98 6.82
N LEU A 122 -5.92 -19.92 6.33
CA LEU A 122 -5.54 -20.36 5.00
C LEU A 122 -4.66 -21.62 5.00
N THR A 123 -4.21 -22.06 6.18
CA THR A 123 -3.26 -23.20 6.35
C THR A 123 -3.72 -24.46 5.64
N GLY A 124 -5.01 -24.82 5.77
CA GLY A 124 -5.59 -26.02 5.14
C GLY A 124 -5.69 -25.95 3.61
N ASP A 125 -5.66 -24.75 3.06
CA ASP A 125 -5.83 -24.51 1.62
C ASP A 125 -4.51 -24.25 0.88
N LEU A 126 -3.39 -24.09 1.57
CA LEU A 126 -2.09 -23.79 0.95
C LEU A 126 -1.63 -24.83 -0.07
N GLY A 127 -2.10 -26.07 0.03
CA GLY A 127 -1.80 -27.14 -0.94
C GLY A 127 -2.59 -27.03 -2.25
N GLN A 128 -3.69 -26.26 -2.28
CA GLN A 128 -4.55 -26.13 -3.44
C GLN A 128 -3.97 -25.17 -4.49
N PRO A 129 -4.29 -25.35 -5.79
CA PRO A 129 -3.93 -24.38 -6.83
C PRO A 129 -4.56 -23.01 -6.58
N ILE A 130 -3.81 -21.94 -6.81
CA ILE A 130 -4.28 -20.55 -6.66
C ILE A 130 -5.45 -20.24 -7.60
N SER A 131 -5.53 -20.92 -8.74
CA SER A 131 -6.68 -20.84 -9.65
C SER A 131 -8.02 -21.24 -9.01
N ALA A 132 -7.99 -22.05 -7.94
CA ALA A 132 -9.16 -22.48 -7.18
C ALA A 132 -9.52 -21.51 -6.03
N TYR A 133 -8.66 -20.52 -5.75
CA TYR A 133 -8.87 -19.57 -4.65
C TYR A 133 -9.97 -18.55 -5.00
N SER A 134 -10.80 -18.23 -4.02
CA SER A 134 -11.67 -17.06 -4.08
C SER A 134 -10.83 -15.77 -4.09
N HIS A 135 -11.44 -14.65 -4.46
CA HIS A 135 -10.77 -13.34 -4.41
C HIS A 135 -10.22 -13.04 -3.01
N GLY A 136 -11.00 -13.26 -1.96
CA GLY A 136 -10.56 -13.09 -0.57
C GLY A 136 -9.39 -14.01 -0.18
N MET A 137 -9.36 -15.26 -0.65
CA MET A 137 -8.21 -16.15 -0.42
C MET A 137 -6.96 -15.65 -1.15
N LYS A 138 -7.09 -15.13 -2.37
CA LYS A 138 -5.97 -14.51 -3.11
C LYS A 138 -5.43 -13.28 -2.37
N GLN A 139 -6.29 -12.43 -1.83
CA GLN A 139 -5.85 -11.31 -1.00
C GLN A 139 -5.12 -11.75 0.27
N LYS A 140 -5.67 -12.73 0.99
CA LYS A 140 -5.01 -13.31 2.17
C LYS A 140 -3.62 -13.85 1.82
N LEU A 141 -3.50 -14.61 0.74
CA LEU A 141 -2.22 -15.14 0.27
C LEU A 141 -1.22 -14.03 -0.10
N ALA A 142 -1.68 -12.96 -0.75
CA ALA A 142 -0.84 -11.80 -1.08
C ALA A 142 -0.33 -11.08 0.18
N ILE A 143 -1.17 -10.94 1.21
CA ILE A 143 -0.78 -10.36 2.50
C ILE A 143 0.28 -11.24 3.18
N ILE A 144 0.08 -12.56 3.24
CA ILE A 144 1.06 -13.50 3.81
C ILE A 144 2.39 -13.36 3.07
N ALA A 145 2.37 -13.41 1.73
CA ALA A 145 3.56 -13.26 0.88
C ALA A 145 4.29 -11.95 1.14
N ALA A 146 3.55 -10.86 1.37
CA ALA A 146 4.10 -9.55 1.68
C ALA A 146 4.81 -9.50 3.05
N TRP A 147 4.41 -10.31 4.01
CA TRP A 147 4.90 -10.24 5.39
C TRP A 147 6.04 -11.22 5.73
N ILE A 148 6.19 -12.32 4.98
CA ILE A 148 7.18 -13.36 5.31
C ILE A 148 8.64 -12.89 5.32
N HIS A 149 8.97 -11.78 4.63
CA HIS A 149 10.32 -11.23 4.59
C HIS A 149 10.60 -10.13 5.63
N ASP A 150 9.64 -9.90 6.57
CA ASP A 150 9.72 -8.90 7.65
C ASP A 150 9.97 -7.46 7.12
N PRO A 151 9.09 -6.93 6.27
CA PRO A 151 9.24 -5.59 5.70
C PRO A 151 9.21 -4.51 6.78
N LYS A 152 9.91 -3.41 6.56
CA LYS A 152 9.91 -2.24 7.45
C LYS A 152 8.88 -1.19 7.02
N LEU A 153 8.39 -1.29 5.79
CA LEU A 153 7.33 -0.45 5.22
C LEU A 153 6.34 -1.36 4.48
N ILE A 154 5.06 -1.18 4.76
CA ILE A 154 3.99 -1.86 4.03
C ILE A 154 3.17 -0.78 3.32
N ILE A 155 2.99 -0.93 2.01
CA ILE A 155 2.16 -0.06 1.19
C ILE A 155 1.01 -0.90 0.66
N MET A 156 -0.22 -0.45 0.90
CA MET A 156 -1.45 -1.10 0.44
C MET A 156 -2.24 -0.13 -0.43
N ASP A 157 -2.64 -0.59 -1.62
CA ASP A 157 -3.53 0.17 -2.49
C ASP A 157 -4.95 -0.39 -2.34
N GLU A 158 -5.88 0.45 -1.90
CA GLU A 158 -7.31 0.11 -1.66
C GLU A 158 -7.53 -1.17 -0.80
N PRO A 159 -6.95 -1.27 0.41
CA PRO A 159 -6.90 -2.51 1.19
C PRO A 159 -8.28 -3.04 1.65
N PHE A 160 -9.32 -2.25 1.51
CA PHE A 160 -10.67 -2.58 1.99
C PHE A 160 -11.67 -2.90 0.86
N VAL A 161 -11.24 -2.88 -0.39
CA VAL A 161 -12.08 -3.25 -1.54
C VAL A 161 -12.41 -4.74 -1.46
N GLY A 162 -13.72 -5.05 -1.41
CA GLY A 162 -14.22 -6.43 -1.36
C GLY A 162 -14.49 -6.99 0.04
N LEU A 163 -14.24 -6.24 1.11
CA LEU A 163 -14.57 -6.67 2.47
C LEU A 163 -16.03 -6.33 2.88
N ASP A 164 -16.66 -5.30 2.26
CA ASP A 164 -18.10 -5.01 2.35
C ASP A 164 -18.51 -4.03 1.24
N PRO A 165 -19.71 -4.20 0.59
CA PRO A 165 -20.15 -3.35 -0.54
C PRO A 165 -20.55 -1.92 -0.15
N LYS A 166 -20.45 -1.50 1.10
CA LYS A 166 -20.77 -0.14 1.55
C LYS A 166 -19.51 0.72 1.64
N SER A 167 -19.19 1.39 0.54
CA SER A 167 -18.02 2.28 0.37
C SER A 167 -17.93 3.48 1.34
N THR A 168 -18.91 3.70 2.18
CA THR A 168 -18.92 4.72 3.25
C THR A 168 -17.96 4.42 4.39
N HIS A 169 -17.49 3.18 4.54
CA HIS A 169 -16.68 2.79 5.71
C HIS A 169 -15.16 2.99 5.57
N VAL A 170 -14.64 3.31 4.37
CA VAL A 170 -13.18 3.47 4.19
C VAL A 170 -12.63 4.64 5.00
N LEU A 171 -13.33 5.77 5.02
CA LEU A 171 -12.92 6.95 5.79
C LEU A 171 -13.06 6.72 7.30
N GLU A 172 -14.15 6.06 7.74
CA GLU A 172 -14.32 5.66 9.14
C GLU A 172 -13.25 4.68 9.62
N VAL A 173 -12.83 3.74 8.75
CA VAL A 173 -11.76 2.79 9.07
C VAL A 173 -10.41 3.51 9.14
N ALA A 174 -10.14 4.42 8.20
CA ALA A 174 -8.94 5.25 8.24
C ALA A 174 -8.90 6.11 9.50
N GLU A 175 -10.02 6.72 9.89
CA GLU A 175 -10.12 7.51 11.13
C GLU A 175 -9.81 6.70 12.41
N LYS A 176 -10.17 5.40 12.42
CA LYS A 176 -9.92 4.52 13.57
C LYS A 176 -8.52 3.92 13.62
N LEU A 177 -7.89 3.70 12.47
CA LEU A 177 -6.64 2.96 12.36
C LEU A 177 -5.41 3.83 12.12
N CYS A 178 -5.58 4.99 11.46
CA CYS A 178 -4.43 5.80 11.05
C CYS A 178 -4.02 6.80 12.14
N ASP A 179 -2.73 6.89 12.40
CA ASP A 179 -2.14 7.93 13.25
C ASP A 179 -2.17 9.29 12.54
N LYS A 180 -1.90 9.26 11.24
CA LYS A 180 -1.85 10.44 10.36
C LYS A 180 -2.55 10.19 9.05
N VAL A 181 -2.97 11.27 8.41
CA VAL A 181 -3.57 11.22 7.08
C VAL A 181 -3.01 12.30 6.16
N ALA A 182 -3.03 12.01 4.86
CA ALA A 182 -2.84 12.99 3.80
C ALA A 182 -4.02 12.94 2.83
N ILE A 183 -4.58 14.09 2.50
CA ILE A 183 -5.66 14.25 1.53
C ILE A 183 -5.07 14.80 0.25
N ILE A 184 -5.23 14.06 -0.84
CA ILE A 184 -4.78 14.42 -2.18
C ILE A 184 -5.97 14.72 -3.08
N LYS A 185 -5.90 15.81 -3.85
CA LYS A 185 -6.89 16.22 -4.86
C LYS A 185 -6.19 16.76 -6.09
N GLY A 186 -6.59 16.29 -7.29
CA GLY A 186 -6.02 16.78 -8.55
C GLY A 186 -4.50 16.67 -8.65
N GLY A 187 -3.90 15.64 -8.05
CA GLY A 187 -2.47 15.41 -8.04
C GLY A 187 -1.68 16.20 -7.00
N ARG A 188 -2.33 16.98 -6.15
CA ARG A 188 -1.67 17.81 -5.13
C ARG A 188 -2.08 17.41 -3.73
N LEU A 189 -1.13 17.50 -2.80
CA LEU A 189 -1.40 17.37 -1.38
C LEU A 189 -2.15 18.59 -0.90
N ILE A 190 -3.38 18.40 -0.39
CA ILE A 190 -4.23 19.51 0.09
C ILE A 190 -4.06 19.70 1.59
N ARG A 191 -4.05 18.60 2.35
CA ARG A 191 -3.94 18.62 3.81
C ARG A 191 -3.21 17.37 4.29
N SER A 192 -2.35 17.50 5.30
CA SER A 192 -1.72 16.36 5.96
C SER A 192 -1.37 16.69 7.40
N GLY A 193 -1.39 15.69 8.27
CA GLY A 193 -1.08 15.84 9.68
C GLY A 193 -1.56 14.63 10.48
N THR A 194 -1.56 14.75 11.80
CA THR A 194 -2.23 13.78 12.67
C THR A 194 -3.73 13.76 12.38
N MET A 195 -4.40 12.70 12.77
CA MET A 195 -5.85 12.59 12.59
C MET A 195 -6.57 13.79 13.21
N GLU A 196 -6.17 14.22 14.41
CA GLU A 196 -6.75 15.37 15.13
C GLU A 196 -6.48 16.70 14.38
N GLU A 197 -5.27 16.91 13.86
CA GLU A 197 -4.91 18.12 13.12
C GLU A 197 -5.69 18.27 11.79
N VAL A 198 -6.02 17.13 11.17
CA VAL A 198 -6.72 17.12 9.88
C VAL A 198 -8.22 17.23 10.05
N LYS A 199 -8.83 16.48 10.97
CA LYS A 199 -10.28 16.49 11.14
C LYS A 199 -10.80 17.57 12.10
N GLY A 200 -10.02 17.98 13.09
CA GLY A 200 -10.49 18.87 14.17
C GLY A 200 -11.64 18.26 14.93
N ASP A 201 -12.73 19.00 15.11
CA ASP A 201 -13.95 18.54 15.78
C ASP A 201 -14.93 17.78 14.88
N ASP A 202 -14.69 17.77 13.55
CA ASP A 202 -15.55 17.13 12.55
C ASP A 202 -15.15 15.65 12.32
N SER A 203 -15.92 14.92 11.51
CA SER A 203 -15.50 13.62 11.00
C SER A 203 -14.53 13.77 9.81
N LEU A 204 -13.70 12.75 9.58
CA LEU A 204 -12.82 12.75 8.41
C LEU A 204 -13.63 12.81 7.09
N GLU A 205 -14.86 12.27 7.09
CA GLU A 205 -15.77 12.30 5.96
C GLU A 205 -16.27 13.74 5.68
N ASP A 206 -16.67 14.48 6.72
CA ASP A 206 -17.11 15.87 6.57
C ASP A 206 -15.99 16.75 6.02
N VAL A 207 -14.79 16.64 6.58
CA VAL A 207 -13.60 17.37 6.08
C VAL A 207 -13.28 17.01 4.63
N PHE A 208 -13.39 15.73 4.28
CA PHE A 208 -13.14 15.27 2.91
C PHE A 208 -14.15 15.87 1.93
N LEU A 209 -15.45 15.86 2.28
CA LEU A 209 -16.52 16.45 1.47
C LEU A 209 -16.38 17.96 1.31
N GLU A 210 -16.07 18.69 2.39
CA GLU A 210 -15.80 20.14 2.33
C GLU A 210 -14.66 20.48 1.37
N LEU A 211 -13.56 19.74 1.44
CA LEU A 211 -12.42 19.94 0.56
C LEU A 211 -12.73 19.59 -0.91
N GLU A 212 -13.70 18.72 -1.16
CA GLU A 212 -14.20 18.44 -2.50
C GLU A 212 -15.06 19.58 -3.05
N ASP A 213 -15.97 20.13 -2.23
CA ASP A 213 -16.91 21.18 -2.63
C ASP A 213 -16.24 22.57 -2.80
N ALA A 214 -15.18 22.85 -2.05
CA ALA A 214 -14.46 24.15 -2.07
C ALA A 214 -13.75 24.47 -3.40
N SER A 215 -13.98 23.72 -4.48
CA SER A 215 -13.28 23.86 -5.77
C SER A 215 -14.23 23.96 -6.98
N CYS A 216 -15.50 24.34 -6.78
CA CYS A 216 -16.43 24.74 -7.86
C CYS A 216 -16.38 26.24 -8.12
#